data_4e29445a2e2e921a4e3d9cc73a938e88
#
_entry.id   4e29445a2e2e921a4e3d9cc73a938e88
#
_cell.length_a   1.000
_cell.length_b   1.000
_cell.length_c   1.000
_cell.angle_alpha   90.00
_cell.angle_beta   90.00
_cell.angle_gamma   90.00
#
_symmetry.space_group_name_H-M   'P 1'
#
loop_
_entity.id
_entity.type
_entity.pdbx_description
1 polymer ?
#
loop_
_entity_poly.entity_id
_entity_poly.type
_entity_poly.pdbx_seq_one_letter_code
_entity_poly.pdbx_strand_id
1 'polypeptide(L)'
;MRQDRILIFSVACLIALAATGCSQRPTETTELRHYPADTMEGIIAASGVQIDNEISSDGGGSLRVTTTEPSTVRLYETGDIDVENARLIYRAKLRTEEVVGQVYLEMWCRFPGKGEFFSRALHSPLSGSQEWTSQETPFFLKSGENPDNIKINLVVNGRGKAWIDDIRLLKAP
;
A
#
# COMPACT_ATOMS: atom_id res chain seq x y z
N MET A 1 -9.91 49.85 -74.47
CA MET A 1 -10.07 49.90 -72.98
C MET A 1 -10.96 48.73 -72.62
N ARG A 2 -10.38 47.64 -72.07
CA ARG A 2 -11.10 46.48 -71.59
C ARG A 2 -10.36 46.02 -70.32
N GLN A 3 -11.02 46.13 -69.18
CA GLN A 3 -10.50 45.68 -67.88
C GLN A 3 -10.85 44.21 -67.73
N ASP A 4 -9.83 43.36 -67.62
CA ASP A 4 -10.00 41.95 -67.27
C ASP A 4 -9.91 41.81 -65.78
N ARG A 5 -11.03 41.38 -65.15
CA ARG A 5 -11.11 41.04 -63.74
C ARG A 5 -10.65 39.59 -63.50
N ILE A 6 -9.54 39.43 -62.84
CA ILE A 6 -9.06 38.13 -62.38
C ILE A 6 -9.81 37.75 -61.07
N LEU A 7 -10.60 36.67 -61.14
CA LEU A 7 -11.21 36.04 -59.93
C LEU A 7 -10.18 35.10 -59.34
N ILE A 8 -9.79 35.41 -58.10
CA ILE A 8 -8.96 34.52 -57.28
C ILE A 8 -9.90 33.65 -56.48
N PHE A 9 -9.94 32.33 -56.77
CA PHE A 9 -10.61 31.33 -55.94
C PHE A 9 -9.69 30.94 -54.76
N SER A 10 -10.03 31.39 -53.54
CA SER A 10 -9.41 30.89 -52.34
C SER A 10 -10.00 29.53 -51.96
N VAL A 11 -9.20 28.49 -52.08
CA VAL A 11 -9.52 27.16 -51.56
C VAL A 11 -9.13 27.14 -50.07
N ALA A 12 -10.13 27.19 -49.19
CA ALA A 12 -9.93 27.00 -47.74
C ALA A 12 -9.79 25.50 -47.47
N CYS A 13 -8.58 25.07 -47.14
CA CYS A 13 -8.28 23.72 -46.72
C CYS A 13 -8.63 23.57 -45.23
N LEU A 14 -9.77 22.94 -44.88
CA LEU A 14 -10.12 22.58 -43.53
C LEU A 14 -9.26 21.38 -43.08
N ILE A 15 -8.26 21.62 -42.25
CA ILE A 15 -7.51 20.56 -41.58
C ILE A 15 -8.30 20.17 -40.33
N ALA A 16 -8.98 19.01 -40.36
CA ALA A 16 -9.58 18.40 -39.18
C ALA A 16 -8.47 17.79 -38.34
N LEU A 17 -8.11 18.44 -37.21
CA LEU A 17 -7.27 17.84 -36.18
C LEU A 17 -8.11 16.75 -35.46
N ALA A 18 -7.85 15.49 -35.75
CA ALA A 18 -8.29 14.38 -34.95
C ALA A 18 -7.47 14.37 -33.64
N ALA A 19 -8.06 14.86 -32.57
CA ALA A 19 -7.49 14.71 -31.24
C ALA A 19 -7.61 13.22 -30.84
N THR A 20 -6.55 12.45 -31.04
CA THR A 20 -6.39 11.13 -30.45
C THR A 20 -6.17 11.33 -28.95
N GLY A 21 -7.25 11.26 -28.17
CA GLY A 21 -7.19 11.21 -26.73
C GLY A 21 -6.46 9.95 -26.29
N CYS A 22 -5.16 10.06 -25.99
CA CYS A 22 -4.47 9.05 -25.19
C CYS A 22 -5.15 9.02 -23.83
N SER A 23 -5.96 7.99 -23.58
CA SER A 23 -6.41 7.62 -22.25
C SER A 23 -5.17 7.22 -21.45
N GLN A 24 -4.54 8.17 -20.77
CA GLN A 24 -3.51 7.87 -19.80
C GLN A 24 -4.19 7.09 -18.66
N ARG A 25 -3.77 5.83 -18.46
CA ARG A 25 -4.15 5.09 -17.25
C ARG A 25 -3.75 5.93 -16.05
N PRO A 26 -4.58 6.00 -15.00
CA PRO A 26 -4.20 6.70 -13.78
C PRO A 26 -2.89 6.11 -13.27
N THR A 27 -1.83 6.92 -13.25
CA THR A 27 -0.53 6.56 -12.66
C THR A 27 -0.50 6.82 -11.16
N GLU A 28 -1.63 7.26 -10.61
CA GLU A 28 -1.72 7.72 -9.24
C GLU A 28 -2.08 6.58 -8.28
N THR A 29 -1.35 6.52 -7.18
CA THR A 29 -1.64 5.62 -6.07
C THR A 29 -2.81 6.16 -5.26
N THR A 30 -3.83 5.33 -5.03
CA THR A 30 -5.03 5.68 -4.26
C THR A 30 -4.97 4.99 -2.90
N GLU A 31 -5.24 5.72 -1.83
CA GLU A 31 -5.39 5.16 -0.49
C GLU A 31 -6.75 4.49 -0.33
N LEU A 32 -6.76 3.22 0.06
CA LEU A 32 -7.96 2.42 0.29
C LEU A 32 -8.34 2.38 1.77
N ARG A 33 -7.34 2.27 2.64
CA ARG A 33 -7.49 2.28 4.11
C ARG A 33 -6.27 2.92 4.74
N HIS A 34 -6.49 3.61 5.85
CA HIS A 34 -5.46 4.17 6.70
C HIS A 34 -5.75 3.84 8.17
N TYR A 35 -4.76 3.30 8.86
CA TYR A 35 -4.76 3.01 10.29
C TYR A 35 -3.60 3.76 10.92
N PRO A 36 -3.86 4.86 11.65
CA PRO A 36 -2.81 5.68 12.26
C PRO A 36 -1.94 4.91 13.25
N ALA A 37 -2.49 3.88 13.88
CA ALA A 37 -1.84 3.06 14.91
C ALA A 37 -1.63 3.78 16.26
N ASP A 38 -2.39 4.84 16.52
CA ASP A 38 -2.35 5.65 17.75
C ASP A 38 -3.16 5.06 18.90
N THR A 39 -4.01 4.09 18.60
CA THR A 39 -4.90 3.43 19.57
C THR A 39 -4.94 1.93 19.34
N MET A 40 -5.47 1.19 20.33
CA MET A 40 -5.72 -0.26 20.20
C MET A 40 -7.01 -0.59 19.43
N GLU A 41 -7.72 0.40 18.92
CA GLU A 41 -8.98 0.19 18.20
C GLU A 41 -8.77 -0.63 16.92
N GLY A 42 -9.54 -1.69 16.76
CA GLY A 42 -9.47 -2.59 15.61
C GLY A 42 -8.27 -3.55 15.59
N ILE A 43 -7.35 -3.47 16.55
CA ILE A 43 -6.24 -4.41 16.67
C ILE A 43 -6.77 -5.79 17.06
N ILE A 44 -6.39 -6.82 16.31
CA ILE A 44 -6.85 -8.20 16.50
C ILE A 44 -5.98 -8.93 17.53
N ALA A 45 -4.68 -8.64 17.58
CA ALA A 45 -3.75 -9.29 18.51
C ALA A 45 -4.09 -8.96 19.97
N ALA A 46 -4.36 -9.98 20.75
CA ALA A 46 -4.75 -9.85 22.16
C ALA A 46 -3.57 -9.70 23.12
N SER A 47 -2.35 -9.94 22.71
CA SER A 47 -1.15 -9.91 23.55
C SER A 47 0.09 -9.52 22.77
N GLY A 48 1.12 -9.05 23.49
CA GLY A 48 2.40 -8.66 22.88
C GLY A 48 2.39 -7.33 22.14
N VAL A 49 1.25 -6.62 22.10
CA VAL A 49 1.09 -5.31 21.46
C VAL A 49 0.63 -4.29 22.49
N GLN A 50 1.21 -3.11 22.47
CA GLN A 50 0.86 -1.99 23.34
C GLN A 50 0.97 -0.68 22.57
N ILE A 51 0.20 0.33 22.98
CA ILE A 51 0.42 1.70 22.51
C ILE A 51 1.66 2.28 23.20
N ASP A 52 2.49 2.92 22.39
CA ASP A 52 3.62 3.73 22.82
C ASP A 52 3.34 5.18 22.42
N ASN A 53 3.10 6.05 23.41
CA ASN A 53 2.82 7.47 23.18
C ASN A 53 4.09 8.33 23.13
N GLU A 54 5.25 7.75 23.44
CA GLU A 54 6.54 8.46 23.45
C GLU A 54 7.30 8.26 22.13
N ILE A 55 7.17 7.07 21.55
CA ILE A 55 7.85 6.68 20.31
C ILE A 55 6.81 6.58 19.19
N SER A 56 6.79 7.57 18.29
CA SER A 56 5.92 7.57 17.11
C SER A 56 6.63 8.18 15.90
N SER A 57 6.09 7.97 14.73
CA SER A 57 6.65 8.52 13.48
C SER A 57 6.12 9.92 13.16
N ASP A 58 5.01 10.32 13.77
CA ASP A 58 4.29 11.56 13.50
C ASP A 58 3.90 12.37 14.77
N GLY A 59 4.11 11.79 15.96
CA GLY A 59 3.78 12.40 17.25
C GLY A 59 2.43 11.99 17.82
N GLY A 60 1.66 11.13 17.13
CA GLY A 60 0.33 10.65 17.58
C GLY A 60 0.38 9.45 18.53
N GLY A 61 1.42 8.64 18.41
CA GLY A 61 1.57 7.34 19.07
C GLY A 61 2.02 6.28 18.06
N SER A 62 2.23 5.07 18.51
CA SER A 62 2.50 3.91 17.65
C SER A 62 2.19 2.61 18.35
N LEU A 63 2.09 1.51 17.61
CA LEU A 63 1.99 0.17 18.18
C LEU A 63 3.37 -0.41 18.43
N ARG A 64 3.68 -0.73 19.69
CA ARG A 64 4.89 -1.43 20.08
C ARG A 64 4.63 -2.92 20.25
N VAL A 65 5.44 -3.72 19.59
CA VAL A 65 5.48 -5.18 19.71
C VAL A 65 6.76 -5.57 20.44
N THR A 66 6.63 -6.37 21.50
CA THR A 66 7.77 -6.96 22.22
C THR A 66 7.64 -8.47 22.20
N THR A 67 8.69 -9.16 21.74
CA THR A 67 8.67 -10.62 21.63
C THR A 67 9.99 -11.24 22.02
N THR A 68 9.94 -12.42 22.63
CA THR A 68 11.09 -13.25 23.00
C THR A 68 11.30 -14.43 22.07
N GLU A 69 10.33 -14.69 21.19
CA GLU A 69 10.33 -15.79 20.21
C GLU A 69 9.66 -15.34 18.90
N PRO A 70 9.87 -16.06 17.78
CA PRO A 70 9.23 -15.73 16.52
C PRO A 70 7.71 -15.63 16.65
N SER A 71 7.15 -14.51 16.17
CA SER A 71 5.72 -14.22 16.28
C SER A 71 5.19 -13.51 15.03
N THR A 72 3.96 -13.83 14.66
CA THR A 72 3.18 -13.07 13.70
C THR A 72 2.06 -12.34 14.42
N VAL A 73 2.14 -11.03 14.43
CA VAL A 73 1.17 -10.14 15.08
C VAL A 73 0.10 -9.77 14.08
N ARG A 74 -1.13 -10.21 14.32
CA ARG A 74 -2.29 -9.82 13.51
C ARG A 74 -2.74 -8.44 13.93
N LEU A 75 -2.57 -7.46 13.05
CA LEU A 75 -2.92 -6.07 13.35
C LEU A 75 -4.36 -5.79 12.96
N TYR A 76 -4.67 -5.84 11.68
CA TYR A 76 -5.99 -5.51 11.16
C TYR A 76 -6.48 -6.56 10.15
N GLU A 77 -7.77 -6.56 9.96
CA GLU A 77 -8.44 -7.34 8.94
C GLU A 77 -9.50 -6.46 8.28
N THR A 78 -9.58 -6.47 6.96
CA THR A 78 -10.52 -5.64 6.22
C THR A 78 -11.06 -6.39 5.00
N GLY A 79 -12.30 -6.10 4.64
CA GLY A 79 -12.95 -6.57 3.42
C GLY A 79 -13.61 -5.40 2.68
N ASP A 80 -14.47 -5.71 1.73
CA ASP A 80 -15.23 -4.73 0.94
C ASP A 80 -14.34 -3.65 0.29
N ILE A 81 -13.17 -4.08 -0.18
CA ILE A 81 -12.25 -3.25 -0.95
C ILE A 81 -12.35 -3.71 -2.40
N ASP A 82 -13.02 -2.92 -3.23
CA ASP A 82 -13.13 -3.20 -4.66
C ASP A 82 -11.80 -2.90 -5.36
N VAL A 83 -10.95 -3.94 -5.46
CA VAL A 83 -9.62 -3.83 -6.04
C VAL A 83 -9.27 -5.07 -6.86
N GLU A 84 -9.17 -4.90 -8.16
CA GLU A 84 -8.67 -5.90 -9.11
C GLU A 84 -7.82 -5.24 -10.19
N ASN A 85 -7.12 -6.01 -10.99
CA ASN A 85 -6.28 -5.54 -12.09
C ASN A 85 -5.36 -4.37 -11.68
N ALA A 86 -4.71 -4.53 -10.52
CA ALA A 86 -3.92 -3.50 -9.86
C ALA A 86 -2.88 -4.12 -8.91
N ARG A 87 -1.98 -3.31 -8.41
CA ARG A 87 -1.15 -3.66 -7.26
C ARG A 87 -1.84 -3.19 -5.98
N LEU A 88 -2.15 -4.12 -5.10
CA LEU A 88 -2.53 -3.83 -3.73
C LEU A 88 -1.26 -3.75 -2.90
N ILE A 89 -1.03 -2.64 -2.19
CA ILE A 89 0.21 -2.39 -1.46
C ILE A 89 -0.13 -2.20 0.02
N TYR A 90 0.44 -3.03 0.87
CA TYR A 90 0.51 -2.78 2.31
C TYR A 90 1.79 -2.03 2.61
N ARG A 91 1.67 -0.81 3.14
CA ARG A 91 2.77 0.07 3.54
C ARG A 91 2.62 0.47 4.98
N ALA A 92 3.73 0.55 5.70
CA ALA A 92 3.78 1.10 7.06
C ALA A 92 5.15 1.68 7.35
N LYS A 93 5.24 2.47 8.43
CA LYS A 93 6.51 2.87 9.04
C LYS A 93 6.88 1.88 10.13
N LEU A 94 8.13 1.46 10.13
CA LEU A 94 8.70 0.53 11.10
C LEU A 94 9.91 1.14 11.77
N ARG A 95 10.06 0.86 13.07
CA ARG A 95 11.26 1.10 13.88
C ARG A 95 11.57 -0.18 14.65
N THR A 96 12.86 -0.44 14.91
CA THR A 96 13.27 -1.62 15.69
C THR A 96 14.31 -1.28 16.75
N GLU A 97 14.32 -2.07 17.85
CA GLU A 97 15.32 -1.99 18.90
C GLU A 97 15.75 -3.39 19.32
N GLU A 98 17.05 -3.65 19.26
CA GLU A 98 17.71 -4.89 19.66
C GLU A 98 17.11 -6.16 19.05
N VAL A 99 16.64 -6.08 17.80
CA VAL A 99 16.06 -7.24 17.12
C VAL A 99 17.15 -8.24 16.72
N VAL A 100 17.04 -9.44 17.24
CA VAL A 100 17.80 -10.62 16.79
C VAL A 100 16.88 -11.44 15.90
N GLY A 101 17.13 -11.41 14.61
CA GLY A 101 16.26 -11.96 13.57
C GLY A 101 15.80 -10.89 12.60
N GLN A 102 14.56 -10.97 12.13
CA GLN A 102 14.01 -10.10 11.10
C GLN A 102 12.61 -9.60 11.45
N VAL A 103 12.33 -8.34 11.11
CA VAL A 103 10.98 -7.74 11.19
C VAL A 103 10.55 -7.34 9.79
N TYR A 104 9.34 -7.71 9.39
CA TYR A 104 8.80 -7.39 8.08
C TYR A 104 7.28 -7.38 8.05
N LEU A 105 6.71 -6.69 7.06
CA LEU A 105 5.28 -6.67 6.78
C LEU A 105 4.85 -7.94 6.06
N GLU A 106 3.66 -8.45 6.42
CA GLU A 106 3.02 -9.57 5.75
C GLU A 106 1.55 -9.23 5.50
N MET A 107 1.09 -9.48 4.29
CA MET A 107 -0.31 -9.31 3.89
C MET A 107 -0.84 -10.63 3.34
N TRP A 108 -2.04 -11.04 3.78
CA TRP A 108 -2.78 -12.17 3.22
C TRP A 108 -4.03 -11.67 2.52
N CYS A 109 -4.28 -12.18 1.34
CA CYS A 109 -5.48 -11.91 0.54
C CYS A 109 -6.27 -13.21 0.36
N ARG A 110 -7.54 -13.20 0.76
CA ARG A 110 -8.46 -14.31 0.52
C ARG A 110 -9.27 -14.03 -0.75
N PHE A 111 -9.37 -15.04 -1.61
CA PHE A 111 -10.15 -14.97 -2.83
C PHE A 111 -11.27 -16.02 -2.79
N PRO A 112 -12.54 -15.63 -3.05
CA PRO A 112 -13.66 -16.57 -3.10
C PRO A 112 -13.38 -17.76 -4.01
N GLY A 113 -13.50 -18.97 -3.46
CA GLY A 113 -13.28 -20.22 -4.20
C GLY A 113 -11.84 -20.56 -4.58
N LYS A 114 -10.85 -19.69 -4.28
CA LYS A 114 -9.43 -19.91 -4.61
C LYS A 114 -8.52 -20.08 -3.38
N GLY A 115 -8.96 -19.64 -2.18
CA GLY A 115 -8.19 -19.73 -0.96
C GLY A 115 -7.45 -18.45 -0.60
N GLU A 116 -6.44 -18.56 0.27
CA GLU A 116 -5.64 -17.44 0.78
C GLU A 116 -4.22 -17.49 0.20
N PHE A 117 -3.71 -16.33 -0.15
CA PHE A 117 -2.35 -16.11 -0.66
C PHE A 117 -1.70 -14.95 0.07
N PHE A 118 -0.37 -14.95 0.16
CA PHE A 118 0.34 -13.93 0.92
C PHE A 118 1.40 -13.19 0.09
N SER A 119 1.74 -12.00 0.57
CA SER A 119 2.91 -11.25 0.19
C SER A 119 3.70 -10.81 1.43
N ARG A 120 5.04 -10.81 1.34
CA ARG A 120 5.95 -10.50 2.44
C ARG A 120 7.05 -9.56 1.98
N ALA A 121 7.38 -8.58 2.80
CA ALA A 121 8.45 -7.61 2.52
C ALA A 121 9.86 -8.18 2.84
N LEU A 122 10.20 -9.35 2.28
CA LEU A 122 11.46 -10.05 2.55
C LEU A 122 12.67 -9.47 1.81
N HIS A 123 12.47 -8.55 0.88
CA HIS A 123 13.57 -7.89 0.17
C HIS A 123 14.25 -6.78 1.00
N SER A 124 13.59 -6.29 2.06
CA SER A 124 14.10 -5.25 2.93
C SER A 124 13.67 -5.44 4.40
N PRO A 125 13.93 -6.61 5.02
CA PRO A 125 13.55 -6.83 6.41
C PRO A 125 14.45 -5.98 7.33
N LEU A 126 13.90 -5.54 8.47
CA LEU A 126 14.66 -4.83 9.49
C LEU A 126 15.31 -5.83 10.46
N SER A 127 16.48 -5.48 10.97
CA SER A 127 17.21 -6.24 12.00
C SER A 127 18.02 -5.27 12.87
N GLY A 128 18.35 -5.67 14.09
CA GLY A 128 19.07 -4.82 15.05
C GLY A 128 18.22 -3.65 15.53
N SER A 129 18.84 -2.49 15.67
CA SER A 129 18.17 -1.23 16.03
C SER A 129 18.19 -0.30 14.83
N GLN A 130 17.00 0.10 14.37
CA GLN A 130 16.84 0.98 13.22
C GLN A 130 15.79 2.04 13.52
N GLU A 131 16.06 3.27 13.08
CA GLU A 131 15.12 4.38 13.14
C GLU A 131 13.96 4.18 12.16
N TRP A 132 12.94 5.03 12.27
CA TRP A 132 11.75 4.97 11.44
C TRP A 132 12.08 4.91 9.95
N THR A 133 11.63 3.84 9.32
CA THR A 133 11.76 3.63 7.88
C THR A 133 10.45 3.12 7.30
N SER A 134 10.17 3.50 6.05
CA SER A 134 9.00 2.98 5.35
C SER A 134 9.30 1.62 4.75
N GLN A 135 8.41 0.66 4.98
CA GLN A 135 8.43 -0.65 4.34
C GLN A 135 7.12 -0.90 3.60
N GLU A 136 7.17 -1.66 2.52
CA GLU A 136 5.97 -2.05 1.80
C GLU A 136 6.07 -3.46 1.23
N THR A 137 4.91 -4.09 1.02
CA THR A 137 4.78 -5.35 0.31
C THR A 137 3.63 -5.27 -0.69
N PRO A 138 3.89 -5.47 -2.01
CA PRO A 138 2.86 -5.47 -3.03
C PRO A 138 2.23 -6.85 -3.20
N PHE A 139 0.94 -6.87 -3.54
CA PHE A 139 0.23 -8.03 -4.06
C PHE A 139 -0.31 -7.69 -5.46
N PHE A 140 0.05 -8.49 -6.47
CA PHE A 140 -0.34 -8.24 -7.86
C PHE A 140 -1.66 -8.93 -8.16
N LEU A 141 -2.70 -8.15 -8.40
CA LEU A 141 -4.06 -8.60 -8.69
C LEU A 141 -4.32 -8.56 -10.20
N LYS A 142 -4.79 -9.67 -10.75
CA LYS A 142 -5.26 -9.75 -12.13
C LYS A 142 -6.73 -9.35 -12.22
N SER A 143 -7.23 -9.19 -13.45
CA SER A 143 -8.67 -9.03 -13.68
C SER A 143 -9.44 -10.25 -13.14
N GLY A 144 -10.52 -10.01 -12.39
CA GLY A 144 -11.30 -11.03 -11.69
C GLY A 144 -10.65 -11.54 -10.38
N GLU A 145 -9.54 -10.95 -9.94
CA GLU A 145 -8.92 -11.23 -8.65
C GLU A 145 -9.19 -10.10 -7.66
N ASN A 146 -10.42 -10.06 -7.14
CA ASN A 146 -10.85 -9.13 -6.10
C ASN A 146 -10.88 -9.88 -4.75
N PRO A 147 -9.98 -9.58 -3.78
CA PRO A 147 -9.98 -10.25 -2.50
C PRO A 147 -11.18 -9.79 -1.65
N ASP A 148 -11.87 -10.75 -1.03
CA ASP A 148 -12.98 -10.48 -0.11
C ASP A 148 -12.54 -10.27 1.34
N ASN A 149 -11.28 -10.60 1.65
CA ASN A 149 -10.69 -10.38 2.96
C ASN A 149 -9.18 -10.17 2.83
N ILE A 150 -8.65 -9.18 3.56
CA ILE A 150 -7.25 -8.83 3.61
C ILE A 150 -6.82 -8.78 5.07
N LYS A 151 -5.79 -9.57 5.42
CA LYS A 151 -5.17 -9.57 6.75
C LYS A 151 -3.85 -8.82 6.69
N ILE A 152 -3.64 -7.92 7.62
CA ILE A 152 -2.47 -7.06 7.75
C ILE A 152 -1.71 -7.47 9.01
N ASN A 153 -0.49 -7.95 8.84
CA ASN A 153 0.33 -8.51 9.89
C ASN A 153 1.69 -7.82 9.98
N LEU A 154 2.25 -7.78 11.19
CA LEU A 154 3.66 -7.56 11.45
C LEU A 154 4.30 -8.88 11.85
N VAL A 155 5.36 -9.28 11.18
CA VAL A 155 6.12 -10.49 11.54
C VAL A 155 7.42 -10.09 12.22
N VAL A 156 7.63 -10.60 13.43
CA VAL A 156 8.90 -10.57 14.14
C VAL A 156 9.45 -11.99 14.15
N ASN A 157 10.27 -12.32 13.16
CA ASN A 157 10.90 -13.63 13.05
C ASN A 157 12.18 -13.67 13.90
N GLY A 158 12.01 -13.68 15.21
CA GLY A 158 13.08 -13.59 16.18
C GLY A 158 12.61 -13.00 17.50
N ARG A 159 13.47 -12.21 18.16
CA ARG A 159 13.17 -11.53 19.43
C ARG A 159 13.63 -10.08 19.39
N GLY A 160 13.03 -9.22 20.22
CA GLY A 160 13.36 -7.80 20.34
C GLY A 160 12.11 -6.94 20.41
N LYS A 161 12.25 -5.65 20.09
CA LYS A 161 11.16 -4.69 20.04
C LYS A 161 11.00 -4.14 18.63
N ALA A 162 9.77 -4.00 18.19
CA ALA A 162 9.42 -3.35 16.94
C ALA A 162 8.26 -2.37 17.18
N TRP A 163 8.31 -1.23 16.52
CA TRP A 163 7.19 -0.28 16.45
C TRP A 163 6.68 -0.23 15.02
N ILE A 164 5.37 -0.12 14.90
CA ILE A 164 4.70 0.07 13.63
C ILE A 164 3.72 1.22 13.73
N ASP A 165 3.69 2.03 12.65
CA ASP A 165 2.95 3.28 12.60
C ASP A 165 2.55 3.60 11.15
N ASP A 166 1.58 4.50 10.96
CA ASP A 166 1.13 4.99 9.65
C ASP A 166 0.85 3.83 8.66
N ILE A 167 0.00 2.89 9.08
CA ILE A 167 -0.35 1.69 8.32
C ILE A 167 -1.34 2.05 7.21
N ARG A 168 -1.00 1.74 5.96
CA ARG A 168 -1.80 2.07 4.78
C ARG A 168 -1.99 0.87 3.86
N LEU A 169 -3.19 0.78 3.33
CA LEU A 169 -3.50 -0.09 2.21
C LEU A 169 -3.76 0.77 0.98
N LEU A 170 -3.00 0.55 -0.07
CA LEU A 170 -2.97 1.40 -1.25
C LEU A 170 -3.26 0.59 -2.50
N LYS A 171 -3.88 1.23 -3.50
CA LYS A 171 -4.04 0.71 -4.87
C LYS A 171 -3.13 1.48 -5.80
N ALA A 172 -2.32 0.79 -6.59
CA ALA A 172 -1.53 1.34 -7.68
C ALA A 172 -1.82 0.59 -8.99
N PRO A 173 -1.59 1.21 -10.15
CA PRO A 173 -1.73 0.57 -11.45
C PRO A 173 -0.82 -0.64 -11.65
#